data_689af097539475813406d11f33943da3
#
_entry.id   689af097539475813406d11f33943da3
#
_cell.length_a   1.000
_cell.length_b   1.000
_cell.length_c   1.000
_cell.angle_alpha   90.00
_cell.angle_beta   90.00
_cell.angle_gamma   90.00
#
_symmetry.space_group_name_H-M   'P 1'
#
loop_
_entity.id
_entity.type
_entity.pdbx_description
1 polymer ?
#
loop_
_entity_poly.entity_id
_entity_poly.type
_entity_poly.pdbx_seq_one_letter_code
_entity_poly.pdbx_strand_id
1 'polypeptide(L)'
;MDKYSLESVLAKGAELVKRKGIKCLVIDPYNKVRDTNATSDDVNRYTMDYLSKIEQFCKKYDVLTFIVAHPTKMYKGQDGKMEEPTMYNIKGGGEWYDASYHGLLVHRNYEQKNTKVKVLKVKFQNLGENGAEAFFTWEPKSGCYIPEVIEEQQKEDLPWEA
;
A
#
# COMPACT_ATOMS: atom_id res chain seq x y z
N MET A 1 -2.79 20.39 -20.35
CA MET A 1 -2.46 19.64 -19.13
C MET A 1 -3.09 18.26 -19.29
N ASP A 2 -2.30 17.20 -19.24
CA ASP A 2 -2.81 15.85 -19.40
C ASP A 2 -3.75 15.53 -18.23
N LYS A 3 -4.94 15.00 -18.55
CA LYS A 3 -6.04 14.79 -17.60
C LYS A 3 -5.68 13.78 -16.50
N TYR A 4 -4.66 12.97 -16.73
CA TYR A 4 -4.24 11.87 -15.84
C TYR A 4 -2.81 12.01 -15.33
N SER A 5 -2.19 13.19 -15.42
CA SER A 5 -0.87 13.42 -14.83
C SER A 5 -0.95 13.53 -13.30
N LEU A 6 0.14 13.20 -12.60
CA LEU A 6 0.21 13.35 -11.16
C LEU A 6 -0.06 14.80 -10.74
N GLU A 7 0.50 15.76 -11.48
CA GLU A 7 0.32 17.19 -11.22
C GLU A 7 -1.15 17.60 -11.28
N SER A 8 -1.90 17.07 -12.25
CA SER A 8 -3.34 17.37 -12.37
C SER A 8 -4.14 16.76 -11.22
N VAL A 9 -3.78 15.55 -10.78
CA VAL A 9 -4.40 14.89 -9.62
C VAL A 9 -4.12 15.65 -8.33
N LEU A 10 -2.86 16.03 -8.09
CA LEU A 10 -2.48 16.79 -6.89
C LEU A 10 -3.08 18.20 -6.89
N ALA A 11 -3.16 18.87 -8.04
CA ALA A 11 -3.83 20.17 -8.16
C ALA A 11 -5.32 20.06 -7.80
N LYS A 12 -6.00 19.02 -8.29
CA LYS A 12 -7.40 18.75 -7.94
C LYS A 12 -7.56 18.39 -6.47
N GLY A 13 -6.65 17.59 -5.93
CA GLY A 13 -6.59 17.29 -4.49
C GLY A 13 -6.47 18.56 -3.65
N ALA A 14 -5.57 19.48 -4.02
CA ALA A 14 -5.39 20.76 -3.33
C ALA A 14 -6.66 21.63 -3.37
N GLU A 15 -7.36 21.65 -4.49
CA GLU A 15 -8.67 22.34 -4.61
C GLU A 15 -9.68 21.71 -3.64
N LEU A 16 -9.76 20.38 -3.59
CA LEU A 16 -10.70 19.67 -2.73
C LEU A 16 -10.39 19.84 -1.24
N VAL A 17 -9.11 19.90 -0.86
CA VAL A 17 -8.71 20.26 0.51
C VAL A 17 -9.26 21.63 0.89
N LYS A 18 -9.03 22.64 0.04
CA LYS A 18 -9.47 24.02 0.31
C LYS A 18 -11.00 24.17 0.34
N ARG A 19 -11.71 23.49 -0.56
CA ARG A 19 -13.17 23.66 -0.72
C ARG A 19 -14.00 22.72 0.14
N LYS A 20 -13.50 21.54 0.43
CA LYS A 20 -14.25 20.45 1.08
C LYS A 20 -13.59 19.93 2.36
N GLY A 21 -12.35 20.34 2.63
CA GLY A 21 -11.61 19.88 3.81
C GLY A 21 -11.26 18.39 3.78
N ILE A 22 -11.02 17.80 2.60
CA ILE A 22 -10.64 16.39 2.54
C ILE A 22 -9.34 16.15 3.32
N LYS A 23 -9.26 15.03 4.01
CA LYS A 23 -8.09 14.58 4.79
C LYS A 23 -7.44 13.33 4.22
N CYS A 24 -8.02 12.75 3.20
CA CYS A 24 -7.51 11.57 2.54
C CYS A 24 -7.61 11.69 1.03
N LEU A 25 -6.53 11.28 0.33
CA LEU A 25 -6.46 11.14 -1.12
C LEU A 25 -6.11 9.69 -1.44
N VAL A 26 -6.85 9.07 -2.36
CA VAL A 26 -6.55 7.71 -2.85
C VAL A 26 -6.19 7.77 -4.31
N ILE A 27 -5.05 7.17 -4.69
CA ILE A 27 -4.59 7.00 -6.07
C ILE A 27 -4.66 5.51 -6.40
N ASP A 28 -5.64 5.10 -7.22
CA ASP A 28 -5.89 3.69 -7.56
C ASP A 28 -6.12 3.52 -9.08
N PRO A 29 -5.20 2.85 -9.76
CA PRO A 29 -3.83 2.55 -9.36
C PRO A 29 -2.82 3.61 -9.83
N TYR A 30 -1.63 3.64 -9.20
CA TYR A 30 -0.59 4.62 -9.51
C TYR A 30 -0.13 4.61 -10.97
N ASN A 31 -0.10 3.43 -11.60
CA ASN A 31 0.38 3.26 -12.99
C ASN A 31 -0.56 3.88 -14.04
N LYS A 32 -1.74 4.32 -13.67
CA LYS A 32 -2.66 5.10 -14.53
C LYS A 32 -2.47 6.61 -14.40
N VAL A 33 -1.79 7.04 -13.36
CA VAL A 33 -1.47 8.45 -13.07
C VAL A 33 0.02 8.65 -13.35
N ARG A 34 0.38 8.63 -14.64
CA ARG A 34 1.77 8.79 -15.10
C ARG A 34 2.01 10.22 -15.58
N ASP A 35 3.23 10.67 -15.41
CA ASP A 35 3.75 11.77 -16.17
C ASP A 35 4.05 11.28 -17.59
N THR A 36 3.37 11.83 -18.59
CA THR A 36 3.53 11.46 -19.99
C THR A 36 4.88 11.83 -20.58
N ASN A 37 5.60 12.73 -19.92
CA ASN A 37 6.93 13.17 -20.33
C ASN A 37 8.08 12.37 -19.72
N ALA A 38 7.78 11.41 -18.84
CA ALA A 38 8.82 10.55 -18.26
C ALA A 38 9.33 9.56 -19.31
N THR A 39 10.55 9.74 -19.75
CA THR A 39 11.28 8.77 -20.56
C THR A 39 11.58 7.54 -19.70
N SER A 40 11.44 6.35 -20.28
CA SER A 40 11.49 5.06 -19.59
C SER A 40 12.87 4.64 -19.07
N ASP A 41 13.90 5.44 -19.27
CA ASP A 41 15.29 5.01 -19.09
C ASP A 41 15.75 4.98 -17.62
N ASP A 42 15.02 5.61 -16.70
CA ASP A 42 15.28 5.54 -15.27
C ASP A 42 14.00 5.43 -14.44
N VAL A 43 13.54 4.19 -14.26
CA VAL A 43 12.34 3.90 -13.49
C VAL A 43 12.48 4.30 -12.03
N ASN A 44 13.66 4.15 -11.45
CA ASN A 44 13.91 4.45 -10.04
C ASN A 44 13.84 5.97 -9.82
N ARG A 45 14.51 6.75 -10.65
CA ARG A 45 14.46 8.21 -10.59
C ARG A 45 13.03 8.73 -10.75
N TYR A 46 12.29 8.19 -11.73
CA TYR A 46 10.89 8.54 -11.92
C TYR A 46 10.05 8.23 -10.67
N THR A 47 10.25 7.04 -10.07
CA THR A 47 9.53 6.63 -8.86
C THR A 47 9.86 7.54 -7.68
N MET A 48 11.13 7.90 -7.49
CA MET A 48 11.56 8.86 -6.47
C MET A 48 10.87 10.22 -6.63
N ASP A 49 10.90 10.79 -7.83
CA ASP A 49 10.28 12.09 -8.11
C ASP A 49 8.76 12.04 -7.87
N TYR A 50 8.10 10.96 -8.30
CA TYR A 50 6.68 10.72 -8.10
C TYR A 50 6.32 10.70 -6.61
N LEU A 51 7.04 9.91 -5.81
CA LEU A 51 6.81 9.76 -4.37
C LEU A 51 7.14 11.04 -3.61
N SER A 52 8.21 11.74 -3.99
CA SER A 52 8.60 13.03 -3.41
C SER A 52 7.52 14.11 -3.60
N LYS A 53 6.91 14.20 -4.80
CA LYS A 53 5.80 15.12 -5.05
C LYS A 53 4.59 14.84 -4.17
N ILE A 54 4.26 13.55 -3.97
CA ILE A 54 3.16 13.15 -3.09
C ILE A 54 3.48 13.47 -1.62
N GLU A 55 4.70 13.17 -1.17
CA GLU A 55 5.12 13.50 0.20
C GLU A 55 5.03 15.01 0.48
N GLN A 56 5.49 15.84 -0.47
CA GLN A 56 5.38 17.29 -0.36
C GLN A 56 3.92 17.75 -0.30
N PHE A 57 3.04 17.12 -1.10
CA PHE A 57 1.60 17.39 -1.07
C PHE A 57 1.01 17.02 0.31
N CYS A 58 1.31 15.84 0.83
CA CYS A 58 0.85 15.40 2.15
C CYS A 58 1.26 16.38 3.26
N LYS A 59 2.53 16.77 3.28
CA LYS A 59 3.06 17.72 4.28
C LYS A 59 2.45 19.11 4.15
N LYS A 60 2.27 19.60 2.91
CA LYS A 60 1.73 20.95 2.65
C LYS A 60 0.27 21.09 3.04
N TYR A 61 -0.52 20.06 2.84
CA TYR A 61 -1.98 20.12 2.99
C TYR A 61 -2.52 19.34 4.18
N ASP A 62 -1.65 18.68 4.95
CA ASP A 62 -2.02 17.81 6.06
C ASP A 62 -3.03 16.74 5.64
N VAL A 63 -2.67 15.98 4.60
CA VAL A 63 -3.51 14.95 3.96
C VAL A 63 -2.79 13.62 3.98
N LEU A 64 -3.50 12.55 4.35
CA LEU A 64 -3.05 11.18 4.16
C LEU A 64 -3.26 10.76 2.70
N THR A 65 -2.24 10.20 2.06
CA THR A 65 -2.38 9.66 0.70
C THR A 65 -2.16 8.16 0.69
N PHE A 66 -3.16 7.42 0.17
CA PHE A 66 -3.04 6.01 -0.17
C PHE A 66 -2.70 5.85 -1.65
N ILE A 67 -1.71 5.02 -1.94
CA ILE A 67 -1.31 4.70 -3.32
C ILE A 67 -1.49 3.20 -3.51
N VAL A 68 -2.38 2.81 -4.41
CA VAL A 68 -2.59 1.41 -4.77
C VAL A 68 -1.63 1.05 -5.90
N ALA A 69 -0.77 0.06 -5.64
CA ALA A 69 0.21 -0.43 -6.59
C ALA A 69 0.09 -1.94 -6.76
N HIS A 70 0.24 -2.41 -8.00
CA HIS A 70 0.25 -3.83 -8.29
C HIS A 70 1.69 -4.34 -8.37
N PRO A 71 1.99 -5.53 -7.81
CA PRO A 71 3.30 -6.13 -7.98
C PRO A 71 3.56 -6.45 -9.46
N THR A 72 4.83 -6.52 -9.83
CA THR A 72 5.26 -7.07 -11.12
C THR A 72 4.90 -8.55 -11.20
N LYS A 73 5.05 -9.17 -12.40
CA LYS A 73 4.78 -10.60 -12.53
C LYS A 73 5.62 -11.39 -11.55
N MET A 74 4.93 -12.13 -10.68
CA MET A 74 5.54 -13.04 -9.73
C MET A 74 5.68 -14.42 -10.38
N TYR A 75 6.75 -15.11 -10.06
CA TYR A 75 6.99 -16.49 -10.50
C TYR A 75 6.75 -17.43 -9.33
N LYS A 76 6.42 -18.69 -9.64
CA LYS A 76 6.33 -19.72 -8.62
C LYS A 76 7.73 -20.06 -8.14
N GLY A 77 7.90 -20.21 -6.84
CA GLY A 77 9.11 -20.72 -6.24
C GLY A 77 9.38 -22.18 -6.63
N GLN A 78 10.52 -22.72 -6.20
CA GLN A 78 10.90 -24.12 -6.48
C GLN A 78 9.91 -25.13 -5.88
N ASP A 79 9.16 -24.75 -4.86
CA ASP A 79 8.09 -25.53 -4.22
C ASP A 79 6.76 -25.47 -4.99
N GLY A 80 6.71 -24.78 -6.13
CA GLY A 80 5.51 -24.60 -6.95
C GLY A 80 4.49 -23.60 -6.39
N LYS A 81 4.76 -22.97 -5.23
CA LYS A 81 3.90 -21.94 -4.63
C LYS A 81 4.31 -20.56 -5.11
N MET A 82 3.30 -19.67 -5.18
CA MET A 82 3.56 -18.25 -5.39
C MET A 82 4.09 -17.63 -4.09
N GLU A 83 5.26 -16.99 -4.19
CA GLU A 83 5.77 -16.21 -3.07
C GLU A 83 4.82 -15.04 -2.75
N GLU A 84 4.78 -14.65 -1.49
CA GLU A 84 3.98 -13.51 -1.06
C GLU A 84 4.66 -12.21 -1.53
N PRO A 85 3.91 -11.31 -2.21
CA PRO A 85 4.48 -10.06 -2.69
C PRO A 85 4.97 -9.17 -1.55
N THR A 86 6.06 -8.48 -1.79
CA THR A 86 6.59 -7.42 -0.93
C THR A 86 6.58 -6.09 -1.66
N MET A 87 6.92 -5.00 -0.98
CA MET A 87 7.03 -3.70 -1.63
C MET A 87 8.13 -3.66 -2.71
N TYR A 88 9.14 -4.51 -2.60
CA TYR A 88 10.21 -4.64 -3.61
C TYR A 88 9.73 -5.26 -4.93
N ASN A 89 8.59 -5.90 -4.94
CA ASN A 89 7.97 -6.45 -6.15
C ASN A 89 7.19 -5.42 -6.96
N ILE A 90 7.02 -4.20 -6.48
CA ILE A 90 6.48 -3.09 -7.26
C ILE A 90 7.59 -2.58 -8.20
N LYS A 91 7.24 -2.15 -9.42
CA LYS A 91 8.22 -1.56 -10.34
C LYS A 91 8.82 -0.30 -9.73
N GLY A 92 10.15 -0.26 -9.54
CA GLY A 92 10.85 0.76 -8.75
C GLY A 92 10.89 0.42 -7.25
N GLY A 93 10.93 -0.87 -6.91
CA GLY A 93 10.69 -1.47 -5.60
C GLY A 93 11.37 -0.85 -4.40
N GLY A 94 12.70 -0.61 -4.47
CA GLY A 94 13.46 0.00 -3.37
C GLY A 94 12.93 1.36 -2.98
N GLU A 95 12.62 2.20 -3.97
CA GLU A 95 12.11 3.55 -3.78
C GLU A 95 10.76 3.57 -3.07
N TRP A 96 9.88 2.59 -3.38
CA TRP A 96 8.62 2.43 -2.68
C TRP A 96 8.81 2.13 -1.21
N TYR A 97 9.74 1.22 -0.91
CA TYR A 97 10.04 0.87 0.47
C TYR A 97 10.60 2.09 1.23
N ASP A 98 11.57 2.79 0.65
CA ASP A 98 12.26 3.88 1.32
C ASP A 98 11.36 5.09 1.59
N ALA A 99 10.59 5.51 0.60
CA ALA A 99 9.74 6.70 0.70
C ALA A 99 8.45 6.50 1.51
N SER A 100 7.92 5.26 1.60
CA SER A 100 6.65 5.03 2.28
C SER A 100 6.77 5.06 3.80
N TYR A 101 5.78 5.64 4.47
CA TYR A 101 5.64 5.58 5.92
C TYR A 101 5.02 4.25 6.37
N HIS A 102 4.07 3.75 5.60
CA HIS A 102 3.40 2.47 5.83
C HIS A 102 3.30 1.70 4.51
N GLY A 103 3.45 0.38 4.59
CA GLY A 103 3.21 -0.54 3.48
C GLY A 103 2.22 -1.61 3.91
N LEU A 104 1.18 -1.80 3.12
CA LEU A 104 0.17 -2.83 3.36
C LEU A 104 0.09 -3.75 2.14
N LEU A 105 0.08 -5.05 2.38
CA LEU A 105 -0.25 -6.06 1.38
C LEU A 105 -1.71 -6.46 1.57
N VAL A 106 -2.47 -6.45 0.48
CA VAL A 106 -3.80 -7.06 0.40
C VAL A 106 -3.69 -8.25 -0.53
N HIS A 107 -3.79 -9.45 0.00
CA HIS A 107 -3.60 -10.71 -0.74
C HIS A 107 -4.83 -11.60 -0.61
N ARG A 108 -5.43 -11.95 -1.75
CA ARG A 108 -6.55 -12.90 -1.78
C ARG A 108 -6.05 -14.33 -1.90
N ASN A 109 -6.38 -15.14 -0.91
CA ASN A 109 -6.17 -16.58 -0.94
C ASN A 109 -7.41 -17.27 -1.51
N TYR A 110 -7.28 -17.83 -2.71
CA TYR A 110 -8.40 -18.50 -3.38
C TYR A 110 -8.70 -19.88 -2.82
N GLU A 111 -7.71 -20.57 -2.25
CA GLU A 111 -7.87 -21.89 -1.64
C GLU A 111 -8.66 -21.79 -0.33
N GLN A 112 -8.26 -20.86 0.53
CA GLN A 112 -8.91 -20.59 1.81
C GLN A 112 -10.13 -19.66 1.69
N LYS A 113 -10.37 -19.08 0.51
CA LYS A 113 -11.47 -18.14 0.23
C LYS A 113 -11.47 -16.89 1.12
N ASN A 114 -10.32 -16.51 1.66
CA ASN A 114 -10.16 -15.33 2.48
C ASN A 114 -9.23 -14.29 1.85
N THR A 115 -9.17 -13.13 2.46
CA THR A 115 -8.28 -12.04 2.10
C THR A 115 -7.44 -11.69 3.30
N LYS A 116 -6.12 -11.78 3.14
CA LYS A 116 -5.15 -11.37 4.13
C LYS A 116 -4.75 -9.91 3.90
N VAL A 117 -4.71 -9.14 4.97
CA VAL A 117 -4.06 -7.83 5.03
C VAL A 117 -2.85 -7.96 5.93
N LYS A 118 -1.66 -7.64 5.39
CA LYS A 118 -0.40 -7.74 6.12
C LYS A 118 0.32 -6.40 6.14
N VAL A 119 0.85 -6.06 7.29
CA VAL A 119 1.70 -4.88 7.45
C VAL A 119 3.11 -5.20 6.97
N LEU A 120 3.50 -4.64 5.81
CA LEU A 120 4.84 -4.83 5.23
C LEU A 120 5.86 -3.84 5.78
N LYS A 121 5.41 -2.66 6.19
CA LYS A 121 6.26 -1.61 6.74
C LYS A 121 5.47 -0.69 7.67
N VAL A 122 6.09 -0.38 8.80
CA VAL A 122 5.78 0.76 9.68
C VAL A 122 7.06 1.52 9.93
N LYS A 123 7.12 2.80 9.54
CA LYS A 123 8.32 3.63 9.70
C LYS A 123 8.66 3.91 11.17
N PHE A 124 7.64 4.11 11.99
CA PHE A 124 7.78 4.40 13.42
C PHE A 124 7.22 3.25 14.23
N GLN A 125 8.09 2.51 14.92
CA GLN A 125 7.73 1.29 15.65
C GLN A 125 6.64 1.47 16.70
N ASN A 126 6.51 2.67 17.27
CA ASN A 126 5.45 2.99 18.24
C ASN A 126 4.05 3.09 17.63
N LEU A 127 3.92 3.06 16.29
CA LEU A 127 2.64 3.18 15.59
C LEU A 127 2.10 1.83 15.10
N GLY A 128 2.85 0.74 15.24
CA GLY A 128 2.40 -0.58 14.81
C GLY A 128 3.54 -1.56 14.66
N GLU A 129 3.21 -2.80 14.31
CA GLU A 129 4.13 -3.92 14.21
C GLU A 129 4.27 -4.36 12.74
N ASN A 130 5.52 -4.48 12.28
CA ASN A 130 5.84 -5.06 10.98
C ASN A 130 5.51 -6.56 10.99
N GLY A 131 4.86 -7.04 9.95
CA GLY A 131 4.48 -8.45 9.84
C GLY A 131 3.12 -8.79 10.45
N ALA A 132 2.47 -7.86 11.17
CA ALA A 132 1.12 -8.08 11.67
C ALA A 132 0.14 -8.41 10.53
N GLU A 133 -0.73 -9.38 10.74
CA GLU A 133 -1.67 -9.90 9.75
C GLU A 133 -3.10 -9.87 10.29
N ALA A 134 -4.05 -9.58 9.40
CA ALA A 134 -5.48 -9.71 9.64
C ALA A 134 -6.13 -10.43 8.47
N PHE A 135 -7.12 -11.26 8.76
CA PHE A 135 -7.82 -12.06 7.77
C PHE A 135 -9.28 -11.66 7.69
N PHE A 136 -9.82 -11.69 6.48
CA PHE A 136 -11.17 -11.26 6.19
C PHE A 136 -11.84 -12.23 5.21
N THR A 137 -13.07 -12.58 5.47
CA THR A 137 -13.93 -13.34 4.54
C THR A 137 -14.86 -12.38 3.81
N TRP A 138 -14.96 -12.54 2.48
CA TRP A 138 -15.90 -11.79 1.68
C TRP A 138 -17.32 -12.35 1.86
N GLU A 139 -18.25 -11.49 2.28
CA GLU A 139 -19.67 -11.81 2.38
C GLU A 139 -20.42 -11.24 1.15
N PRO A 140 -20.83 -12.10 0.20
CA PRO A 140 -21.45 -11.63 -1.05
C PRO A 140 -22.81 -10.94 -0.87
N LYS A 141 -23.57 -11.30 0.18
CA LYS A 141 -24.91 -10.76 0.42
C LYS A 141 -24.84 -9.30 0.88
N SER A 142 -23.90 -8.97 1.76
CA SER A 142 -23.71 -7.60 2.25
C SER A 142 -22.77 -6.79 1.40
N GLY A 143 -21.93 -7.43 0.56
CA GLY A 143 -20.85 -6.78 -0.17
C GLY A 143 -19.73 -6.28 0.74
N CYS A 144 -19.55 -6.90 1.91
CA CYS A 144 -18.57 -6.48 2.92
C CYS A 144 -17.52 -7.55 3.17
N TYR A 145 -16.36 -7.12 3.66
CA TYR A 145 -15.36 -7.98 4.25
C TYR A 145 -15.61 -8.12 5.74
N ILE A 146 -15.77 -9.37 6.22
CA ILE A 146 -15.97 -9.70 7.62
C ILE A 146 -14.63 -10.13 8.20
N PRO A 147 -14.14 -9.51 9.29
CA PRO A 147 -12.91 -9.92 9.92
C PRO A 147 -13.05 -11.35 10.50
N GLU A 148 -12.03 -12.17 10.28
CA GLU A 148 -11.91 -13.46 10.94
C GLU A 148 -11.36 -13.23 12.35
N VAL A 149 -12.05 -13.72 13.37
CA VAL A 149 -11.54 -13.69 14.73
C VAL A 149 -10.50 -14.79 14.84
N ILE A 150 -9.23 -14.41 14.89
CA ILE A 150 -8.17 -15.35 15.29
C ILE A 150 -8.30 -15.46 16.81
N GLU A 151 -8.78 -16.61 17.33
CA GLU A 151 -8.63 -16.90 18.75
C GLU A 151 -7.13 -16.83 19.05
N GLU A 152 -6.72 -15.87 19.88
CA GLU A 152 -5.36 -15.80 20.37
C GLU A 152 -5.04 -17.16 21.01
N GLN A 153 -4.19 -17.95 20.37
CA GLN A 153 -3.57 -19.08 21.03
C GLN A 153 -2.93 -18.49 22.28
N GLN A 154 -3.35 -18.96 23.44
CA GLN A 154 -2.82 -18.56 24.75
C GLN A 154 -1.32 -18.43 24.61
N LYS A 155 -0.79 -17.20 24.83
CA LYS A 155 0.65 -17.02 25.03
C LYS A 155 1.00 -17.97 26.16
N GLU A 156 1.70 -19.06 25.86
CA GLU A 156 2.35 -19.86 26.88
C GLU A 156 3.21 -18.87 27.68
N ASP A 157 2.92 -18.75 28.96
CA ASP A 157 3.69 -17.94 29.89
C ASP A 157 5.14 -18.35 29.76
N LEU A 158 5.95 -17.44 29.24
CA LEU A 158 7.37 -17.72 29.04
C LEU A 158 8.02 -17.88 30.43
N PRO A 159 8.85 -18.93 30.67
CA PRO A 159 9.36 -19.30 31.98
C PRO A 159 10.15 -18.24 32.74
N TRP A 160 10.39 -17.07 32.14
CA TRP A 160 11.14 -15.95 32.74
C TRP A 160 10.26 -14.76 33.17
N GLU A 161 8.93 -14.88 33.11
CA GLU A 161 7.98 -13.86 33.61
C GLU A 161 7.47 -14.14 35.04
N ALA A 162 8.16 -15.02 35.78
CA ALA A 162 7.86 -15.35 37.18
C ALA A 162 8.82 -14.64 38.16
#